data_f4c1a96bd7ffb5d0654a15360867f85d
#
_entry.id   f4c1a96bd7ffb5d0654a15360867f85d
#
_cell.length_a   1.000
_cell.length_b   1.000
_cell.length_c   1.000
_cell.angle_alpha   90.00
_cell.angle_beta   90.00
_cell.angle_gamma   90.00
#
_symmetry.space_group_name_H-M   'P 1'
#
loop_
_entity.id
_entity.type
_entity.pdbx_description
1 polymer ?
#
loop_
_entity_poly.entity_id
_entity_poly.type
_entity_poly.pdbx_seq_one_letter_code
_entity_poly.pdbx_strand_id
1 'polypeptide(L)'
;MNPPSKPALLSIIAHARSGALDHAWALFTSHGFDRVDDDAAVLSVRGRLLKDRARAASGDERRALYLEAARAYGVAGALGEGATYPLINAATLSLLAGQAETSRELAALALALIDSGRDGPETPYYREATRAEALLLLGRMDEARASLAAAVASAPLAWEDHASTLRQFALVLDARGEDKAWLDPCRPPRCLHFAGHMAVADEEAGALTDRVRAVIGQERIGFAWGALAAGADILIAETLLACGVELHVVLPGEPAEFRRGSVEPSGGDWAERFDVVLGAADTVRVVAAAAAPTPGIQIAAEVAMGCAVMHAGALATEAVQLLVLEDEAAVGGAAGGSVWAGEAWRAAGRRQIVAAVDRGGPAPRPEVAAQGDHRATAAAMLAIRLGRERDPARTLP
;
A
#
# COMPACT_ATOMS: atom_id res chain seq x y z
N MET A 1 25.16 -4.96 -33.13
CA MET A 1 24.92 -4.64 -31.69
C MET A 1 24.45 -5.91 -31.00
N ASN A 2 24.98 -6.25 -29.81
CA ASN A 2 24.41 -7.37 -29.06
C ASN A 2 22.96 -7.04 -28.71
N PRO A 3 22.01 -8.01 -28.75
CA PRO A 3 20.65 -7.79 -28.32
C PRO A 3 20.64 -7.28 -26.87
N PRO A 4 19.76 -6.33 -26.53
CA PRO A 4 19.68 -5.77 -25.19
C PRO A 4 19.54 -6.89 -24.16
N SER A 5 20.37 -6.90 -23.15
CA SER A 5 20.36 -8.00 -22.17
C SER A 5 19.09 -7.88 -21.31
N LYS A 6 18.17 -8.86 -21.39
CA LYS A 6 16.97 -8.95 -20.54
C LYS A 6 17.24 -8.67 -19.06
N PRO A 7 18.36 -9.16 -18.44
CA PRO A 7 18.70 -8.83 -17.06
C PRO A 7 18.85 -7.33 -16.78
N ALA A 8 19.43 -6.55 -17.69
CA ALA A 8 19.61 -5.11 -17.50
C ALA A 8 18.25 -4.38 -17.48
N LEU A 9 17.31 -4.73 -18.37
CA LEU A 9 15.97 -4.13 -18.37
C LEU A 9 15.21 -4.47 -17.08
N LEU A 10 15.34 -5.70 -16.56
CA LEU A 10 14.70 -6.09 -15.30
C LEU A 10 15.26 -5.31 -14.11
N SER A 11 16.57 -5.09 -14.06
CA SER A 11 17.22 -4.26 -13.02
C SER A 11 16.71 -2.81 -13.07
N ILE A 12 16.62 -2.22 -14.26
CA ILE A 12 16.10 -0.87 -14.47
C ILE A 12 14.65 -0.76 -13.99
N ILE A 13 13.82 -1.75 -14.32
CA ILE A 13 12.41 -1.80 -13.86
C ILE A 13 12.34 -1.91 -12.33
N ALA A 14 13.21 -2.72 -11.72
CA ALA A 14 13.25 -2.88 -10.26
C ALA A 14 13.60 -1.56 -9.56
N HIS A 15 14.60 -0.82 -10.05
CA HIS A 15 14.94 0.51 -9.53
C HIS A 15 13.79 1.52 -9.72
N ALA A 16 13.11 1.53 -10.85
CA ALA A 16 11.95 2.40 -11.05
C ALA A 16 10.81 2.05 -10.08
N ARG A 17 10.54 0.76 -9.84
CA ARG A 17 9.51 0.29 -8.88
C ARG A 17 9.82 0.67 -7.44
N SER A 18 11.10 0.69 -7.05
CA SER A 18 11.53 1.12 -5.71
C SER A 18 11.56 2.65 -5.51
N GLY A 19 11.16 3.42 -6.53
CA GLY A 19 11.16 4.89 -6.47
C GLY A 19 12.51 5.54 -6.84
N ALA A 20 13.55 4.76 -7.14
CA ALA A 20 14.87 5.26 -7.57
C ALA A 20 14.87 5.62 -9.08
N LEU A 21 13.95 6.51 -9.48
CA LEU A 21 13.66 6.80 -10.89
C LEU A 21 14.85 7.41 -11.63
N ASP A 22 15.59 8.34 -11.00
CA ASP A 22 16.76 8.96 -11.61
C ASP A 22 17.89 7.93 -11.84
N HIS A 23 18.06 7.01 -10.89
CA HIS A 23 19.01 5.91 -11.03
C HIS A 23 18.60 4.94 -12.15
N ALA A 24 17.32 4.59 -12.21
CA ALA A 24 16.78 3.76 -13.29
C ALA A 24 17.01 4.39 -14.66
N TRP A 25 16.79 5.71 -14.78
CA TRP A 25 17.02 6.44 -16.01
C TRP A 25 18.51 6.51 -16.36
N ALA A 26 19.40 6.77 -15.40
CA ALA A 26 20.84 6.77 -15.61
C ALA A 26 21.35 5.39 -16.08
N LEU A 27 20.86 4.30 -15.51
CA LEU A 27 21.17 2.95 -15.99
C LEU A 27 20.66 2.73 -17.42
N PHE A 28 19.43 3.16 -17.74
CA PHE A 28 18.84 3.03 -19.06
C PHE A 28 19.70 3.72 -20.13
N THR A 29 20.15 4.96 -19.87
CA THR A 29 21.00 5.72 -20.80
C THR A 29 22.43 5.18 -20.86
N SER A 30 23.00 4.72 -19.75
CA SER A 30 24.36 4.15 -19.73
C SER A 30 24.49 2.87 -20.56
N HIS A 31 23.39 2.12 -20.72
CA HIS A 31 23.33 0.97 -21.62
C HIS A 31 23.03 1.36 -23.08
N GLY A 32 22.87 2.64 -23.39
CA GLY A 32 22.55 3.14 -24.72
C GLY A 32 21.11 2.81 -25.17
N PHE A 33 20.23 2.40 -24.27
CA PHE A 33 18.85 2.04 -24.57
C PHE A 33 17.98 3.24 -25.00
N ASP A 34 18.39 4.45 -24.66
CA ASP A 34 17.80 5.70 -25.13
C ASP A 34 17.89 5.91 -26.66
N ARG A 35 18.75 5.17 -27.34
CA ARG A 35 18.99 5.24 -28.80
C ARG A 35 18.41 4.05 -29.56
N VAL A 36 17.76 3.11 -28.87
CA VAL A 36 17.18 1.90 -29.48
C VAL A 36 15.74 2.18 -29.87
N ASP A 37 15.40 2.07 -31.16
CA ASP A 37 14.05 2.36 -31.69
C ASP A 37 13.39 1.15 -32.33
N ASP A 38 14.05 0.00 -32.35
CA ASP A 38 13.63 -1.23 -33.03
C ASP A 38 13.45 -2.44 -32.12
N ASP A 39 13.46 -2.23 -30.79
CA ASP A 39 13.23 -3.28 -29.80
C ASP A 39 12.02 -2.94 -28.92
N ALA A 40 10.96 -3.74 -29.01
CA ALA A 40 9.69 -3.54 -28.32
C ALA A 40 9.85 -3.58 -26.78
N ALA A 41 10.77 -4.38 -26.25
CA ALA A 41 11.00 -4.46 -24.80
C ALA A 41 11.70 -3.19 -24.29
N VAL A 42 12.72 -2.70 -24.99
CA VAL A 42 13.42 -1.46 -24.66
C VAL A 42 12.47 -0.27 -24.73
N LEU A 43 11.67 -0.17 -25.80
CA LEU A 43 10.71 0.89 -25.98
C LEU A 43 9.61 0.88 -24.91
N SER A 44 9.15 -0.31 -24.50
CA SER A 44 8.19 -0.44 -23.39
C SER A 44 8.78 0.04 -22.05
N VAL A 45 10.06 -0.26 -21.80
CA VAL A 45 10.75 0.27 -20.58
C VAL A 45 10.95 1.77 -20.67
N ARG A 46 11.33 2.32 -21.85
CA ARG A 46 11.41 3.77 -22.10
C ARG A 46 10.06 4.45 -21.80
N GLY A 47 8.98 3.92 -22.36
CA GLY A 47 7.63 4.43 -22.14
C GLY A 47 7.25 4.43 -20.65
N ARG A 48 7.58 3.36 -19.92
CA ARG A 48 7.38 3.27 -18.47
C ARG A 48 8.14 4.34 -17.70
N LEU A 49 9.44 4.49 -17.94
CA LEU A 49 10.28 5.48 -17.27
C LEU A 49 9.80 6.91 -17.52
N LEU A 50 9.41 7.23 -18.76
CA LEU A 50 8.84 8.53 -19.13
C LEU A 50 7.49 8.77 -18.42
N LYS A 51 6.61 7.78 -18.36
CA LYS A 51 5.34 7.83 -17.62
C LYS A 51 5.58 8.10 -16.12
N ASP A 52 6.56 7.43 -15.50
CA ASP A 52 6.87 7.63 -14.10
C ASP A 52 7.47 9.03 -13.84
N ARG A 53 8.29 9.56 -14.75
CA ARG A 53 8.77 10.96 -14.70
C ARG A 53 7.63 11.96 -14.88
N ALA A 54 6.70 11.70 -15.79
CA ALA A 54 5.53 12.54 -16.00
C ALA A 54 4.68 12.70 -14.73
N ARG A 55 4.62 11.67 -13.87
CA ARG A 55 3.90 11.73 -12.59
C ARG A 55 4.52 12.72 -11.61
N ALA A 56 5.83 12.92 -11.66
CA ALA A 56 6.56 13.89 -10.83
C ALA A 56 6.55 15.31 -11.42
N ALA A 57 6.29 15.45 -12.72
CA ALA A 57 6.23 16.73 -13.43
C ALA A 57 4.85 17.40 -13.35
N SER A 58 4.73 18.61 -13.80
CA SER A 58 3.46 19.38 -13.84
C SER A 58 3.30 20.15 -15.16
N GLY A 59 2.08 20.63 -15.45
CA GLY A 59 1.79 21.50 -16.58
C GLY A 59 2.21 20.91 -17.93
N ASP A 60 2.84 21.73 -18.77
CA ASP A 60 3.22 21.36 -20.13
C ASP A 60 4.33 20.32 -20.17
N GLU A 61 5.26 20.30 -19.21
CA GLU A 61 6.28 19.28 -19.07
C GLU A 61 5.67 17.88 -18.86
N ARG A 62 4.71 17.75 -17.95
CA ARG A 62 3.97 16.51 -17.74
C ARG A 62 3.31 16.02 -19.03
N ARG A 63 2.66 16.93 -19.74
CA ARG A 63 1.98 16.61 -21.00
C ARG A 63 2.96 16.13 -22.08
N ALA A 64 4.11 16.81 -22.21
CA ALA A 64 5.16 16.42 -23.15
C ALA A 64 5.72 15.02 -22.84
N LEU A 65 6.00 14.74 -21.57
CA LEU A 65 6.47 13.42 -21.13
C LEU A 65 5.45 12.31 -21.37
N TYR A 66 4.15 12.57 -21.16
CA TYR A 66 3.11 11.60 -21.52
C TYR A 66 3.06 11.36 -23.02
N LEU A 67 3.24 12.39 -23.85
CA LEU A 67 3.26 12.24 -25.30
C LEU A 67 4.47 11.41 -25.76
N GLU A 68 5.66 11.64 -25.20
CA GLU A 68 6.84 10.84 -25.52
C GLU A 68 6.67 9.38 -25.06
N ALA A 69 6.11 9.16 -23.88
CA ALA A 69 5.80 7.82 -23.37
C ALA A 69 4.79 7.10 -24.29
N ALA A 70 3.73 7.80 -24.72
CA ALA A 70 2.73 7.26 -25.64
C ALA A 70 3.37 6.84 -26.98
N ARG A 71 4.28 7.65 -27.53
CA ARG A 71 5.01 7.32 -28.76
C ARG A 71 5.88 6.07 -28.59
N ALA A 72 6.64 5.99 -27.49
CA ALA A 72 7.50 4.84 -27.21
C ALA A 72 6.68 3.54 -27.12
N TYR A 73 5.57 3.56 -26.38
CA TYR A 73 4.66 2.42 -26.30
C TYR A 73 3.94 2.14 -27.63
N GLY A 74 3.57 3.16 -28.38
CA GLY A 74 2.93 3.00 -29.70
C GLY A 74 3.84 2.27 -30.69
N VAL A 75 5.13 2.65 -30.75
CA VAL A 75 6.12 1.93 -31.58
C VAL A 75 6.34 0.51 -31.05
N ALA A 76 6.45 0.32 -29.73
CA ALA A 76 6.55 -1.02 -29.14
C ALA A 76 5.37 -1.92 -29.53
N GLY A 77 4.14 -1.38 -29.54
CA GLY A 77 2.94 -2.08 -29.97
C GLY A 77 2.93 -2.44 -31.46
N ALA A 78 3.49 -1.58 -32.30
CA ALA A 78 3.59 -1.84 -33.74
C ALA A 78 4.66 -2.90 -34.10
N LEU A 79 5.71 -3.03 -33.29
CA LEU A 79 6.77 -4.02 -33.45
C LEU A 79 6.37 -5.43 -32.99
N GLY A 80 5.45 -5.53 -32.04
CA GLY A 80 5.02 -6.79 -31.42
C GLY A 80 3.72 -7.31 -32.03
N GLU A 81 3.71 -8.53 -32.62
CA GLU A 81 2.46 -9.17 -33.04
C GLU A 81 1.52 -9.36 -31.84
N GLY A 82 0.32 -8.78 -31.90
CA GLY A 82 -0.69 -8.90 -30.86
C GLY A 82 -0.34 -8.24 -29.51
N ALA A 83 0.62 -7.33 -29.49
CA ALA A 83 1.13 -6.70 -28.27
C ALA A 83 0.13 -5.70 -27.68
N THR A 84 -0.89 -6.17 -26.98
CA THR A 84 -1.97 -5.36 -26.40
C THR A 84 -1.50 -4.51 -25.24
N TYR A 85 -0.54 -4.97 -24.42
CA TYR A 85 0.03 -4.21 -23.31
C TYR A 85 0.65 -2.86 -23.69
N PRO A 86 1.57 -2.76 -24.67
CA PRO A 86 2.06 -1.46 -25.09
C PRO A 86 0.98 -0.62 -25.80
N LEU A 87 0.07 -1.21 -26.56
CA LEU A 87 -1.01 -0.47 -27.19
C LEU A 87 -1.94 0.21 -26.20
N ILE A 88 -2.36 -0.49 -25.13
CA ILE A 88 -3.26 0.10 -24.13
C ILE A 88 -2.55 1.19 -23.30
N ASN A 89 -1.26 1.02 -22.99
CA ASN A 89 -0.48 2.09 -22.35
C ASN A 89 -0.35 3.31 -23.27
N ALA A 90 -0.11 3.11 -24.58
CA ALA A 90 -0.09 4.20 -25.54
C ALA A 90 -1.45 4.92 -25.61
N ALA A 91 -2.56 4.19 -25.59
CA ALA A 91 -3.91 4.73 -25.59
C ALA A 91 -4.18 5.63 -24.37
N THR A 92 -3.91 5.13 -23.15
CA THR A 92 -4.10 5.90 -21.93
C THR A 92 -3.19 7.13 -21.89
N LEU A 93 -1.92 6.98 -22.24
CA LEU A 93 -0.97 8.10 -22.23
C LEU A 93 -1.30 9.15 -23.29
N SER A 94 -1.88 8.77 -24.42
CA SER A 94 -2.42 9.71 -25.43
C SER A 94 -3.57 10.53 -24.84
N LEU A 95 -4.49 9.91 -24.08
CA LEU A 95 -5.55 10.64 -23.37
C LEU A 95 -4.95 11.67 -22.40
N LEU A 96 -3.98 11.24 -21.57
CA LEU A 96 -3.32 12.10 -20.60
C LEU A 96 -2.51 13.25 -21.23
N ALA A 97 -2.03 13.05 -22.46
CA ALA A 97 -1.40 14.07 -23.28
C ALA A 97 -2.39 14.99 -24.03
N GLY A 98 -3.71 14.78 -23.87
CA GLY A 98 -4.75 15.57 -24.53
C GLY A 98 -5.11 15.10 -25.95
N GLN A 99 -4.62 13.92 -26.39
CA GLN A 99 -4.88 13.36 -27.71
C GLN A 99 -6.01 12.32 -27.66
N ALA A 100 -7.23 12.77 -27.39
CA ALA A 100 -8.37 11.91 -27.14
C ALA A 100 -8.77 11.03 -28.33
N GLU A 101 -8.55 11.47 -29.58
CA GLU A 101 -8.87 10.68 -30.78
C GLU A 101 -7.90 9.52 -30.95
N THR A 102 -6.59 9.78 -30.91
CA THR A 102 -5.54 8.75 -30.91
C THR A 102 -5.72 7.73 -29.79
N SER A 103 -6.11 8.20 -28.60
CA SER A 103 -6.43 7.31 -27.47
C SER A 103 -7.54 6.32 -27.83
N ARG A 104 -8.63 6.79 -28.44
CA ARG A 104 -9.76 5.93 -28.83
C ARG A 104 -9.39 4.95 -29.97
N GLU A 105 -8.62 5.40 -30.93
CA GLU A 105 -8.15 4.53 -32.02
C GLU A 105 -7.29 3.38 -31.50
N LEU A 106 -6.32 3.68 -30.63
CA LEU A 106 -5.45 2.66 -30.06
C LEU A 106 -6.21 1.72 -29.10
N ALA A 107 -7.17 2.24 -28.33
CA ALA A 107 -8.03 1.43 -27.48
C ALA A 107 -8.92 0.49 -28.30
N ALA A 108 -9.50 0.96 -29.41
CA ALA A 108 -10.29 0.14 -30.31
C ALA A 108 -9.45 -0.96 -30.98
N LEU A 109 -8.20 -0.66 -31.33
CA LEU A 109 -7.27 -1.64 -31.89
C LEU A 109 -6.93 -2.72 -30.85
N ALA A 110 -6.59 -2.34 -29.61
CA ALA A 110 -6.32 -3.29 -28.55
C ALA A 110 -7.52 -4.21 -28.28
N LEU A 111 -8.73 -3.64 -28.21
CA LEU A 111 -9.96 -4.39 -28.02
C LEU A 111 -10.21 -5.38 -29.18
N ALA A 112 -10.03 -4.95 -30.44
CA ALA A 112 -10.21 -5.80 -31.62
C ALA A 112 -9.22 -6.98 -31.65
N LEU A 113 -7.97 -6.78 -31.18
CA LEU A 113 -6.99 -7.87 -31.05
C LEU A 113 -7.47 -8.90 -30.03
N ILE A 114 -7.94 -8.45 -28.86
CA ILE A 114 -8.46 -9.33 -27.80
C ILE A 114 -9.70 -10.09 -28.29
N ASP A 115 -10.66 -9.39 -28.92
CA ASP A 115 -11.91 -9.99 -29.39
C ASP A 115 -11.71 -11.02 -30.51
N SER A 116 -10.69 -10.82 -31.34
CA SER A 116 -10.35 -11.76 -32.41
C SER A 116 -9.41 -12.89 -31.96
N GLY A 117 -8.98 -12.92 -30.69
CA GLY A 117 -8.00 -13.90 -30.18
C GLY A 117 -6.62 -13.80 -30.82
N ARG A 118 -6.26 -12.61 -31.34
CA ARG A 118 -4.94 -12.31 -31.89
C ARG A 118 -4.05 -11.52 -30.94
N ASP A 119 -4.49 -11.39 -29.70
CA ASP A 119 -3.68 -10.86 -28.59
C ASP A 119 -2.50 -11.81 -28.30
N GLY A 120 -1.36 -11.23 -27.93
CA GLY A 120 -0.17 -11.98 -27.52
C GLY A 120 -0.39 -12.78 -26.23
N PRO A 121 0.60 -13.56 -25.80
CA PRO A 121 0.49 -14.37 -24.57
C PRO A 121 0.44 -13.47 -23.34
N GLU A 122 -0.73 -13.34 -22.75
CA GLU A 122 -0.98 -12.66 -21.47
C GLU A 122 -1.67 -13.60 -20.48
N THR A 123 -1.56 -13.26 -19.18
CA THR A 123 -2.34 -13.99 -18.18
C THR A 123 -3.84 -13.67 -18.35
N PRO A 124 -4.75 -14.57 -17.93
CA PRO A 124 -6.19 -14.28 -17.96
C PRO A 124 -6.55 -12.96 -17.27
N TYR A 125 -5.86 -12.64 -16.15
CA TYR A 125 -6.03 -11.37 -15.46
C TYR A 125 -5.71 -10.17 -16.34
N TYR A 126 -4.50 -10.11 -16.91
CA TYR A 126 -4.06 -8.96 -17.69
C TYR A 126 -4.81 -8.81 -19.01
N ARG A 127 -5.25 -9.93 -19.60
CA ARG A 127 -6.11 -9.90 -20.80
C ARG A 127 -7.44 -9.20 -20.52
N GLU A 128 -8.14 -9.58 -19.43
CA GLU A 128 -9.38 -8.95 -19.03
C GLU A 128 -9.18 -7.52 -18.50
N ALA A 129 -8.10 -7.24 -17.80
CA ALA A 129 -7.77 -5.88 -17.34
C ALA A 129 -7.49 -4.93 -18.52
N THR A 130 -6.75 -5.38 -19.53
CA THR A 130 -6.50 -4.62 -20.78
C THR A 130 -7.80 -4.40 -21.55
N ARG A 131 -8.67 -5.42 -21.64
CA ARG A 131 -10.01 -5.30 -22.20
C ARG A 131 -10.83 -4.23 -21.48
N ALA A 132 -10.85 -4.28 -20.16
CA ALA A 132 -11.59 -3.33 -19.33
C ALA A 132 -11.08 -1.89 -19.51
N GLU A 133 -9.76 -1.69 -19.58
CA GLU A 133 -9.15 -0.38 -19.85
C GLU A 133 -9.50 0.15 -21.23
N ALA A 134 -9.46 -0.69 -22.27
CA ALA A 134 -9.86 -0.31 -23.61
C ALA A 134 -11.34 0.12 -23.67
N LEU A 135 -12.22 -0.64 -23.03
CA LEU A 135 -13.65 -0.33 -22.93
C LEU A 135 -13.88 0.99 -22.17
N LEU A 136 -13.14 1.23 -21.08
CA LEU A 136 -13.17 2.48 -20.35
C LEU A 136 -12.77 3.65 -21.25
N LEU A 137 -11.66 3.55 -21.97
CA LEU A 137 -11.19 4.58 -22.91
C LEU A 137 -12.18 4.86 -24.05
N LEU A 138 -12.96 3.87 -24.47
CA LEU A 138 -14.02 4.00 -25.47
C LEU A 138 -15.35 4.53 -24.88
N GLY A 139 -15.45 4.73 -23.56
CA GLY A 139 -16.67 5.19 -22.89
C GLY A 139 -17.73 4.11 -22.68
N ARG A 140 -17.39 2.82 -22.89
CA ARG A 140 -18.28 1.66 -22.70
C ARG A 140 -18.25 1.21 -21.24
N MET A 141 -18.78 2.05 -20.36
CA MET A 141 -18.60 1.96 -18.91
C MET A 141 -19.08 0.65 -18.31
N ASP A 142 -20.26 0.18 -18.66
CA ASP A 142 -20.84 -1.04 -18.06
C ASP A 142 -20.04 -2.29 -18.44
N GLU A 143 -19.55 -2.34 -19.68
CA GLU A 143 -18.70 -3.42 -20.15
C GLU A 143 -17.30 -3.35 -19.52
N ALA A 144 -16.77 -2.15 -19.30
CA ALA A 144 -15.51 -1.95 -18.58
C ALA A 144 -15.60 -2.48 -17.14
N ARG A 145 -16.69 -2.19 -16.45
CA ARG A 145 -16.97 -2.71 -15.09
C ARG A 145 -17.05 -4.23 -15.07
N ALA A 146 -17.79 -4.81 -16.00
CA ALA A 146 -17.94 -6.28 -16.09
C ALA A 146 -16.58 -6.97 -16.35
N SER A 147 -15.79 -6.43 -17.29
CA SER A 147 -14.48 -6.98 -17.62
C SER A 147 -13.48 -6.81 -16.49
N LEU A 148 -13.48 -5.66 -15.77
CA LEU A 148 -12.64 -5.47 -14.58
C LEU A 148 -13.02 -6.47 -13.46
N ALA A 149 -14.30 -6.69 -13.23
CA ALA A 149 -14.76 -7.69 -12.27
C ALA A 149 -14.30 -9.11 -12.66
N ALA A 150 -14.35 -9.46 -13.95
CA ALA A 150 -13.85 -10.73 -14.48
C ALA A 150 -12.32 -10.87 -14.27
N ALA A 151 -11.55 -9.80 -14.51
CA ALA A 151 -10.12 -9.77 -14.24
C ALA A 151 -9.84 -10.10 -12.77
N VAL A 152 -10.45 -9.37 -11.84
CA VAL A 152 -10.29 -9.59 -10.39
C VAL A 152 -10.69 -11.03 -9.99
N ALA A 153 -11.80 -11.54 -10.52
CA ALA A 153 -12.25 -12.90 -10.23
C ALA A 153 -11.29 -13.98 -10.75
N SER A 154 -10.56 -13.72 -11.83
CA SER A 154 -9.61 -14.67 -12.41
C SER A 154 -8.33 -14.85 -11.58
N ALA A 155 -7.99 -13.86 -10.73
CA ALA A 155 -6.81 -13.87 -9.87
C ALA A 155 -7.11 -13.12 -8.54
N PRO A 156 -7.96 -13.64 -7.66
CA PRO A 156 -8.52 -12.90 -6.52
C PRO A 156 -7.50 -12.46 -5.46
N LEU A 157 -6.30 -13.07 -5.44
CA LEU A 157 -5.23 -12.73 -4.49
C LEU A 157 -4.07 -11.95 -5.14
N ALA A 158 -4.19 -11.55 -6.42
CA ALA A 158 -3.16 -10.80 -7.13
C ALA A 158 -3.22 -9.30 -6.79
N TRP A 159 -3.09 -8.96 -5.51
CA TRP A 159 -3.34 -7.61 -4.98
C TRP A 159 -2.50 -6.51 -5.64
N GLU A 160 -1.23 -6.79 -5.96
CA GLU A 160 -0.36 -5.83 -6.65
C GLU A 160 -0.83 -5.57 -8.09
N ASP A 161 -1.32 -6.59 -8.78
CA ASP A 161 -1.87 -6.47 -10.13
C ASP A 161 -3.17 -5.66 -10.10
N HIS A 162 -4.06 -5.95 -9.13
CA HIS A 162 -5.27 -5.14 -8.91
C HIS A 162 -4.90 -3.67 -8.65
N ALA A 163 -3.97 -3.42 -7.75
CA ALA A 163 -3.52 -2.06 -7.42
C ALA A 163 -2.95 -1.33 -8.65
N SER A 164 -2.18 -2.02 -9.48
CA SER A 164 -1.61 -1.46 -10.72
C SER A 164 -2.72 -1.05 -11.69
N THR A 165 -3.67 -1.96 -11.92
CA THR A 165 -4.83 -1.72 -12.79
C THR A 165 -5.69 -0.57 -12.28
N LEU A 166 -6.02 -0.55 -10.98
CA LEU A 166 -6.85 0.50 -10.38
C LEU A 166 -6.19 1.88 -10.44
N ARG A 167 -4.85 1.97 -10.29
CA ARG A 167 -4.14 3.24 -10.49
C ARG A 167 -4.25 3.73 -11.93
N GLN A 168 -4.18 2.82 -12.89
CA GLN A 168 -4.32 3.16 -14.30
C GLN A 168 -5.73 3.68 -14.60
N PHE A 169 -6.75 2.98 -14.10
CA PHE A 169 -8.15 3.41 -14.23
C PHE A 169 -8.40 4.75 -13.57
N ALA A 170 -7.86 4.98 -12.37
CA ALA A 170 -7.97 6.26 -11.69
C ALA A 170 -7.40 7.42 -12.51
N LEU A 171 -6.27 7.21 -13.21
CA LEU A 171 -5.70 8.24 -14.09
C LEU A 171 -6.65 8.58 -15.26
N VAL A 172 -7.30 7.58 -15.87
CA VAL A 172 -8.27 7.78 -16.95
C VAL A 172 -9.49 8.56 -16.46
N LEU A 173 -10.04 8.15 -15.30
CA LEU A 173 -11.22 8.79 -14.71
C LEU A 173 -10.92 10.23 -14.26
N ASP A 174 -9.75 10.46 -13.64
CA ASP A 174 -9.31 11.81 -13.27
C ASP A 174 -9.17 12.72 -14.51
N ALA A 175 -8.58 12.23 -15.61
CA ALA A 175 -8.45 12.99 -16.83
C ALA A 175 -9.79 13.36 -17.47
N ARG A 176 -10.86 12.60 -17.16
CA ARG A 176 -12.22 12.83 -17.65
C ARG A 176 -13.11 13.56 -16.64
N GLY A 177 -12.65 13.75 -15.41
CA GLY A 177 -13.48 14.30 -14.33
C GLY A 177 -14.61 13.38 -13.91
N GLU A 178 -14.45 12.05 -14.08
CA GLU A 178 -15.44 11.03 -13.75
C GLU A 178 -15.24 10.48 -12.34
N ASP A 179 -16.35 10.01 -11.72
CA ASP A 179 -16.33 9.43 -10.38
C ASP A 179 -15.56 8.09 -10.36
N LYS A 180 -14.76 7.89 -9.31
CA LYS A 180 -13.94 6.71 -9.07
C LYS A 180 -14.54 5.72 -8.07
N ALA A 181 -15.64 6.06 -7.41
CA ALA A 181 -16.22 5.24 -6.33
C ALA A 181 -16.57 3.81 -6.80
N TRP A 182 -16.91 3.62 -8.07
CA TRP A 182 -17.19 2.30 -8.63
C TRP A 182 -15.97 1.35 -8.67
N LEU A 183 -14.74 1.87 -8.48
CA LEU A 183 -13.53 1.04 -8.34
C LEU A 183 -13.38 0.41 -6.95
N ASP A 184 -14.07 0.95 -5.93
CA ASP A 184 -13.89 0.55 -4.54
C ASP A 184 -14.16 -0.95 -4.26
N PRO A 185 -15.14 -1.60 -4.89
CA PRO A 185 -15.34 -3.05 -4.74
C PRO A 185 -14.16 -3.89 -5.24
N CYS A 186 -13.38 -3.37 -6.20
CA CYS A 186 -12.21 -4.04 -6.78
C CYS A 186 -10.91 -3.76 -6.01
N ARG A 187 -10.94 -2.90 -5.00
CA ARG A 187 -9.72 -2.57 -4.23
C ARG A 187 -9.26 -3.75 -3.39
N PRO A 188 -7.94 -3.96 -3.28
CA PRO A 188 -7.35 -4.85 -2.30
C PRO A 188 -7.86 -4.54 -0.88
N PRO A 189 -7.81 -5.51 0.04
CA PRO A 189 -8.12 -5.28 1.43
C PRO A 189 -7.29 -4.15 2.04
N ARG A 190 -7.85 -3.50 3.07
CA ARG A 190 -7.17 -2.42 3.79
C ARG A 190 -6.10 -2.95 4.73
N CYS A 191 -5.18 -2.06 5.09
CA CYS A 191 -4.11 -2.31 6.03
C CYS A 191 -4.48 -1.72 7.40
N LEU A 192 -4.33 -2.51 8.46
CA LEU A 192 -4.60 -2.10 9.83
C LEU A 192 -3.29 -1.84 10.57
N HIS A 193 -3.19 -0.71 11.27
CA HIS A 193 -2.33 -0.59 12.44
C HIS A 193 -3.18 -0.78 13.68
N PHE A 194 -2.73 -1.57 14.64
CA PHE A 194 -3.44 -1.76 15.89
C PHE A 194 -2.54 -1.50 17.09
N ALA A 195 -3.13 -0.98 18.16
CA ALA A 195 -2.49 -0.85 19.47
C ALA A 195 -3.57 -0.75 20.54
N GLY A 196 -3.24 -1.19 21.77
CA GLY A 196 -4.19 -1.13 22.84
C GLY A 196 -3.55 -1.12 24.23
N HIS A 197 -4.39 -1.16 25.26
CA HIS A 197 -3.96 -1.24 26.64
C HIS A 197 -3.41 -2.62 27.00
N MET A 198 -2.44 -2.65 27.91
CA MET A 198 -1.84 -3.89 28.43
C MET A 198 -2.78 -4.71 29.35
N ALA A 199 -3.91 -4.16 29.78
CA ALA A 199 -4.89 -4.85 30.58
C ALA A 199 -6.28 -4.72 29.96
N VAL A 200 -7.03 -5.81 29.95
CA VAL A 200 -8.45 -5.89 29.56
C VAL A 200 -9.12 -6.77 30.59
N ALA A 201 -10.24 -6.31 31.15
CA ALA A 201 -11.02 -7.11 32.07
C ALA A 201 -11.52 -8.40 31.38
N ASP A 202 -11.52 -9.53 32.11
CA ASP A 202 -11.89 -10.83 31.52
C ASP A 202 -13.32 -10.82 30.94
N GLU A 203 -14.25 -10.10 31.59
CA GLU A 203 -15.61 -9.90 31.14
C GLU A 203 -15.73 -9.08 29.83
N GLU A 204 -14.74 -8.23 29.54
CA GLU A 204 -14.69 -7.39 28.35
C GLU A 204 -13.99 -8.07 27.16
N ALA A 205 -13.21 -9.12 27.40
CA ALA A 205 -12.43 -9.78 26.35
C ALA A 205 -13.30 -10.32 25.20
N GLY A 206 -14.45 -10.92 25.52
CA GLY A 206 -15.42 -11.40 24.52
C GLY A 206 -16.01 -10.26 23.68
N ALA A 207 -16.46 -9.19 24.35
CA ALA A 207 -17.04 -8.03 23.67
C ALA A 207 -16.00 -7.29 22.79
N LEU A 208 -14.74 -7.21 23.25
CA LEU A 208 -13.64 -6.67 22.45
C LEU A 208 -13.40 -7.52 21.19
N THR A 209 -13.31 -8.84 21.32
CA THR A 209 -13.16 -9.77 20.19
C THR A 209 -14.24 -9.58 19.16
N ASP A 210 -15.51 -9.45 19.57
CA ASP A 210 -16.62 -9.23 18.63
C ASP A 210 -16.53 -7.86 17.94
N ARG A 211 -16.13 -6.81 18.64
CA ARG A 211 -15.87 -5.48 18.06
C ARG A 211 -14.73 -5.52 17.04
N VAL A 212 -13.63 -6.18 17.36
CA VAL A 212 -12.49 -6.34 16.43
C VAL A 212 -12.94 -7.09 15.18
N ARG A 213 -13.70 -8.18 15.32
CA ARG A 213 -14.26 -8.93 14.20
C ARG A 213 -15.17 -8.08 13.31
N ALA A 214 -16.02 -7.24 13.94
CA ALA A 214 -16.86 -6.30 13.21
C ALA A 214 -16.02 -5.28 12.41
N VAL A 215 -14.95 -4.73 13.00
CA VAL A 215 -14.03 -3.80 12.32
C VAL A 215 -13.35 -4.49 11.13
N ILE A 216 -12.86 -5.73 11.31
CA ILE A 216 -12.22 -6.49 10.22
C ILE A 216 -13.16 -6.62 9.03
N GLY A 217 -14.43 -6.98 9.25
CA GLY A 217 -15.42 -7.14 8.19
C GLY A 217 -15.83 -5.80 7.56
N GLN A 218 -16.18 -4.79 8.36
CA GLN A 218 -16.64 -3.49 7.88
C GLN A 218 -15.58 -2.72 7.11
N GLU A 219 -14.32 -2.77 7.58
CA GLU A 219 -13.20 -2.11 6.94
C GLU A 219 -12.50 -2.97 5.89
N ARG A 220 -12.92 -4.23 5.71
CA ARG A 220 -12.30 -5.19 4.79
C ARG A 220 -10.79 -5.29 5.04
N ILE A 221 -10.39 -5.53 6.29
CA ILE A 221 -8.99 -5.64 6.68
C ILE A 221 -8.41 -6.98 6.19
N GLY A 222 -7.28 -6.94 5.50
CA GLY A 222 -6.56 -8.12 5.05
C GLY A 222 -5.12 -8.21 5.54
N PHE A 223 -4.58 -7.10 6.04
CA PHE A 223 -3.20 -6.99 6.52
C PHE A 223 -3.16 -6.18 7.81
N ALA A 224 -2.35 -6.57 8.79
CA ALA A 224 -2.29 -5.87 10.06
C ALA A 224 -0.86 -5.76 10.62
N TRP A 225 -0.56 -4.63 11.26
CA TRP A 225 0.72 -4.34 11.91
C TRP A 225 0.49 -3.87 13.35
N GLY A 226 1.25 -4.41 14.28
CA GLY A 226 1.21 -4.00 15.68
C GLY A 226 2.26 -4.70 16.54
N ALA A 227 2.29 -4.36 17.82
CA ALA A 227 3.03 -5.10 18.83
C ALA A 227 2.16 -6.22 19.44
N LEU A 228 2.69 -6.95 20.42
CA LEU A 228 1.99 -8.03 21.10
C LEU A 228 2.10 -7.91 22.62
N ALA A 229 1.83 -6.72 23.19
CA ALA A 229 1.74 -6.60 24.65
C ALA A 229 0.55 -7.40 25.20
N ALA A 230 0.63 -7.85 26.44
CA ALA A 230 -0.49 -8.53 27.08
C ALA A 230 -1.74 -7.66 27.10
N GLY A 231 -2.91 -8.26 26.98
CA GLY A 231 -4.21 -7.58 26.94
C GLY A 231 -4.68 -7.32 25.50
N ALA A 232 -4.98 -6.08 25.15
CA ALA A 232 -5.66 -5.73 23.92
C ALA A 232 -4.86 -6.14 22.66
N ASP A 233 -3.53 -5.96 22.61
CA ASP A 233 -2.74 -6.27 21.44
C ASP A 233 -2.85 -7.77 21.07
N ILE A 234 -2.69 -8.67 22.06
CA ILE A 234 -2.79 -10.12 21.83
C ILE A 234 -4.22 -10.50 21.44
N LEU A 235 -5.25 -9.96 22.10
CA LEU A 235 -6.66 -10.23 21.77
C LEU A 235 -7.00 -9.80 20.33
N ILE A 236 -6.51 -8.63 19.91
CA ILE A 236 -6.66 -8.16 18.53
C ILE A 236 -5.95 -9.10 17.57
N ALA A 237 -4.70 -9.47 17.86
CA ALA A 237 -3.87 -10.30 16.98
C ALA A 237 -4.47 -11.71 16.81
N GLU A 238 -4.96 -12.35 17.87
CA GLU A 238 -5.67 -13.63 17.81
C GLU A 238 -6.93 -13.55 16.95
N THR A 239 -7.68 -12.45 17.09
CA THR A 239 -8.90 -12.23 16.30
C THR A 239 -8.57 -12.02 14.82
N LEU A 240 -7.48 -11.29 14.52
CA LEU A 240 -6.98 -11.09 13.15
C LEU A 240 -6.61 -12.42 12.51
N LEU A 241 -5.81 -13.24 13.20
CA LEU A 241 -5.42 -14.57 12.72
C LEU A 241 -6.63 -15.49 12.51
N ALA A 242 -7.58 -15.48 13.45
CA ALA A 242 -8.82 -16.28 13.33
C ALA A 242 -9.71 -15.84 12.14
N CYS A 243 -9.57 -14.60 11.69
CA CYS A 243 -10.26 -14.07 10.50
C CYS A 243 -9.43 -14.23 9.21
N GLY A 244 -8.24 -14.83 9.24
CA GLY A 244 -7.38 -15.02 8.08
C GLY A 244 -6.68 -13.74 7.60
N VAL A 245 -6.49 -12.75 8.49
CA VAL A 245 -5.77 -11.52 8.21
C VAL A 245 -4.27 -11.79 8.32
N GLU A 246 -3.48 -11.32 7.36
CA GLU A 246 -2.01 -11.42 7.37
C GLU A 246 -1.46 -10.52 8.49
N LEU A 247 -0.78 -11.12 9.47
CA LEU A 247 -0.31 -10.45 10.68
C LEU A 247 1.20 -10.20 10.66
N HIS A 248 1.58 -8.94 10.80
CA HIS A 248 2.98 -8.51 10.90
C HIS A 248 3.24 -7.91 12.28
N VAL A 249 4.11 -8.56 13.03
CA VAL A 249 4.49 -8.14 14.36
C VAL A 249 5.74 -7.26 14.33
N VAL A 250 5.71 -6.14 15.04
CA VAL A 250 6.85 -5.22 15.19
C VAL A 250 7.17 -5.05 16.67
N LEU A 251 8.33 -5.54 17.08
CA LEU A 251 8.78 -5.50 18.48
C LEU A 251 9.92 -4.50 18.69
N PRO A 252 9.96 -3.81 19.83
CA PRO A 252 11.02 -2.84 20.16
C PRO A 252 12.37 -3.48 20.50
N GLY A 253 12.43 -4.78 20.67
CA GLY A 253 13.62 -5.55 21.04
C GLY A 253 13.37 -7.04 20.81
N GLU A 254 14.33 -7.88 21.24
CA GLU A 254 14.24 -9.32 21.07
C GLU A 254 12.95 -9.88 21.70
N PRO A 255 12.28 -10.85 21.07
CA PRO A 255 11.01 -11.40 21.54
C PRO A 255 11.03 -11.83 23.01
N ALA A 256 12.11 -12.48 23.46
CA ALA A 256 12.26 -12.90 24.85
C ALA A 256 12.34 -11.74 25.85
N GLU A 257 12.93 -10.61 25.46
CA GLU A 257 12.97 -9.39 26.29
C GLU A 257 11.61 -8.72 26.34
N PHE A 258 10.97 -8.59 25.20
CA PHE A 258 9.62 -8.02 25.11
C PHE A 258 8.62 -8.86 25.93
N ARG A 259 8.66 -10.18 25.79
CA ARG A 259 7.83 -11.12 26.55
C ARG A 259 7.99 -10.92 28.09
N ARG A 260 9.25 -10.85 28.57
CA ARG A 260 9.52 -10.58 30.00
C ARG A 260 9.03 -9.23 30.50
N GLY A 261 9.13 -8.19 29.67
CA GLY A 261 8.79 -6.82 30.08
C GLY A 261 7.33 -6.41 29.87
N SER A 262 6.68 -6.95 28.86
CA SER A 262 5.36 -6.47 28.39
C SER A 262 4.27 -7.55 28.37
N VAL A 263 4.59 -8.80 28.73
CA VAL A 263 3.63 -9.91 28.72
C VAL A 263 3.58 -10.64 30.07
N GLU A 264 4.70 -11.18 30.52
CA GLU A 264 4.77 -11.97 31.77
C GLU A 264 4.27 -11.24 33.04
N PRO A 265 4.49 -9.92 33.20
CA PRO A 265 4.01 -9.21 34.36
C PRO A 265 2.48 -9.21 34.55
N SER A 266 1.74 -9.46 33.46
CA SER A 266 0.28 -9.57 33.49
C SER A 266 -0.23 -10.91 34.04
N GLY A 267 0.65 -11.92 34.17
CA GLY A 267 0.30 -13.24 34.71
C GLY A 267 -0.59 -14.05 33.77
N GLY A 268 -1.34 -15.00 34.34
CA GLY A 268 -2.26 -15.84 33.59
C GLY A 268 -1.61 -16.60 32.44
N ASP A 269 -2.33 -16.77 31.34
CA ASP A 269 -1.92 -17.49 30.12
C ASP A 269 -1.32 -16.57 29.03
N TRP A 270 -1.14 -15.27 29.31
CA TRP A 270 -0.68 -14.30 28.32
C TRP A 270 0.65 -14.67 27.65
N ALA A 271 1.57 -15.28 28.42
CA ALA A 271 2.86 -15.67 27.89
C ALA A 271 2.76 -16.82 26.85
N GLU A 272 1.87 -17.79 27.09
CA GLU A 272 1.60 -18.88 26.14
C GLU A 272 0.90 -18.35 24.90
N ARG A 273 -0.10 -17.47 25.08
CA ARG A 273 -0.82 -16.82 23.96
C ARG A 273 0.11 -15.96 23.10
N PHE A 274 1.02 -15.22 23.72
CA PHE A 274 2.06 -14.47 23.01
C PHE A 274 2.89 -15.40 22.12
N ASP A 275 3.38 -16.51 22.65
CA ASP A 275 4.22 -17.45 21.93
C ASP A 275 3.46 -18.07 20.74
N VAL A 276 2.18 -18.40 20.92
CA VAL A 276 1.30 -18.92 19.86
C VAL A 276 1.09 -17.89 18.76
N VAL A 277 0.73 -16.66 19.11
CA VAL A 277 0.49 -15.58 18.13
C VAL A 277 1.76 -15.21 17.39
N LEU A 278 2.89 -15.11 18.12
CA LEU A 278 4.17 -14.80 17.51
C LEU A 278 4.60 -15.88 16.50
N GLY A 279 4.36 -17.15 16.83
CA GLY A 279 4.65 -18.29 15.95
C GLY A 279 3.73 -18.37 14.74
N ALA A 280 2.54 -17.77 14.79
CA ALA A 280 1.55 -17.75 13.71
C ALA A 280 1.64 -16.46 12.85
N ALA A 281 2.42 -15.47 13.27
CA ALA A 281 2.57 -14.23 12.53
C ALA A 281 3.32 -14.44 11.20
N ASP A 282 2.87 -13.79 10.13
CA ASP A 282 3.48 -13.86 8.80
C ASP A 282 4.89 -13.27 8.79
N THR A 283 5.11 -12.20 9.55
CA THR A 283 6.46 -11.64 9.78
C THR A 283 6.62 -11.14 11.21
N VAL A 284 7.82 -11.28 11.74
CA VAL A 284 8.25 -10.67 12.99
C VAL A 284 9.45 -9.77 12.71
N ARG A 285 9.30 -8.48 13.00
CA ARG A 285 10.37 -7.50 12.86
C ARG A 285 10.80 -7.00 14.22
N VAL A 286 12.09 -7.11 14.50
CA VAL A 286 12.72 -6.52 15.68
C VAL A 286 13.35 -5.20 15.29
N VAL A 287 12.97 -4.12 15.97
CA VAL A 287 13.57 -2.81 15.79
C VAL A 287 14.65 -2.67 16.86
N ALA A 288 15.92 -2.76 16.46
CA ALA A 288 17.03 -2.59 17.39
C ALA A 288 16.94 -1.20 18.03
N ALA A 289 16.52 -1.16 19.29
CA ALA A 289 16.47 0.07 20.08
C ALA A 289 17.82 0.25 20.79
N ALA A 290 18.34 1.47 20.74
CA ALA A 290 19.39 1.87 21.69
C ALA A 290 18.89 1.67 23.13
N ALA A 291 19.78 1.42 24.04
CA ALA A 291 19.66 0.92 25.42
C ALA A 291 18.58 1.51 26.39
N ALA A 292 17.54 2.18 25.90
CA ALA A 292 16.46 2.71 26.73
C ALA A 292 15.08 2.18 26.25
N PRO A 293 14.21 1.66 27.16
CA PRO A 293 12.94 1.01 26.77
C PRO A 293 11.96 1.92 26.03
N THR A 294 11.82 3.17 26.45
CA THR A 294 10.82 4.10 25.88
C THR A 294 11.05 4.49 24.44
N PRO A 295 12.27 4.87 24.00
CA PRO A 295 12.55 5.13 22.60
C PRO A 295 12.28 3.91 21.71
N GLY A 296 12.55 2.70 22.21
CA GLY A 296 12.32 1.47 21.48
C GLY A 296 10.84 1.22 21.17
N ILE A 297 9.96 1.38 22.14
CA ILE A 297 8.51 1.22 21.97
C ILE A 297 7.98 2.24 20.97
N GLN A 298 8.41 3.50 21.07
CA GLN A 298 8.00 4.54 20.15
C GLN A 298 8.45 4.24 18.72
N ILE A 299 9.71 3.86 18.51
CA ILE A 299 10.26 3.53 17.20
C ILE A 299 9.53 2.32 16.60
N ALA A 300 9.24 1.28 17.40
CA ALA A 300 8.48 0.13 16.95
C ALA A 300 7.06 0.51 16.50
N ALA A 301 6.37 1.38 17.23
CA ALA A 301 5.07 1.90 16.85
C ALA A 301 5.14 2.74 15.56
N GLU A 302 6.16 3.60 15.41
CA GLU A 302 6.40 4.36 14.16
C GLU A 302 6.63 3.43 12.96
N VAL A 303 7.44 2.39 13.15
CA VAL A 303 7.71 1.39 12.10
C VAL A 303 6.45 0.63 11.75
N ALA A 304 5.65 0.17 12.72
CA ALA A 304 4.40 -0.52 12.46
C ALA A 304 3.40 0.35 11.70
N MET A 305 3.20 1.60 12.14
CA MET A 305 2.36 2.58 11.44
C MET A 305 2.87 2.87 10.02
N GLY A 306 4.18 3.07 9.88
CA GLY A 306 4.82 3.31 8.58
C GLY A 306 4.65 2.14 7.62
N CYS A 307 4.83 0.91 8.09
CA CYS A 307 4.62 -0.31 7.30
C CYS A 307 3.17 -0.43 6.82
N ALA A 308 2.19 -0.22 7.70
CA ALA A 308 0.78 -0.26 7.33
C ALA A 308 0.45 0.76 6.23
N VAL A 309 0.97 1.99 6.37
CA VAL A 309 0.75 3.07 5.40
C VAL A 309 1.44 2.80 4.07
N MET A 310 2.69 2.35 4.09
CA MET A 310 3.45 2.04 2.88
C MET A 310 2.83 0.87 2.10
N HIS A 311 2.40 -0.19 2.82
CA HIS A 311 1.77 -1.34 2.19
C HIS A 311 0.41 -0.95 1.59
N ALA A 312 -0.41 -0.18 2.30
CA ALA A 312 -1.65 0.37 1.77
C ALA A 312 -1.42 1.21 0.50
N GLY A 313 -0.39 2.06 0.50
CA GLY A 313 0.03 2.83 -0.68
C GLY A 313 0.45 1.93 -1.84
N ALA A 314 1.23 0.87 -1.57
CA ALA A 314 1.64 -0.11 -2.57
C ALA A 314 0.44 -0.84 -3.19
N LEU A 315 -0.59 -1.14 -2.41
CA LEU A 315 -1.81 -1.82 -2.85
C LEU A 315 -2.93 -0.89 -3.36
N ALA A 316 -2.71 0.43 -3.46
CA ALA A 316 -3.73 1.41 -3.83
C ALA A 316 -5.00 1.32 -2.96
N THR A 317 -4.83 1.00 -1.69
CA THR A 317 -5.88 0.91 -0.68
C THR A 317 -5.60 1.90 0.47
N GLU A 318 -6.34 1.81 1.57
CA GLU A 318 -6.22 2.70 2.71
C GLU A 318 -5.62 2.00 3.93
N ALA A 319 -4.87 2.77 4.74
CA ALA A 319 -4.47 2.35 6.07
C ALA A 319 -5.47 2.89 7.11
N VAL A 320 -5.89 2.02 8.02
CA VAL A 320 -6.80 2.31 9.14
C VAL A 320 -6.08 2.01 10.45
N GLN A 321 -6.38 2.74 11.51
CA GLN A 321 -5.89 2.42 12.85
C GLN A 321 -7.03 1.97 13.75
N LEU A 322 -6.82 0.87 14.49
CA LEU A 322 -7.66 0.45 15.60
C LEU A 322 -6.90 0.69 16.91
N LEU A 323 -7.50 1.47 17.79
CA LEU A 323 -7.02 1.67 19.15
C LEU A 323 -8.01 1.10 20.15
N VAL A 324 -7.48 0.40 21.15
CA VAL A 324 -8.24 -0.05 22.30
C VAL A 324 -7.81 0.78 23.52
N LEU A 325 -8.70 1.62 24.02
CA LEU A 325 -8.45 2.58 25.11
C LEU A 325 -9.50 2.41 26.22
N GLU A 326 -9.17 2.84 27.43
CA GLU A 326 -10.10 2.83 28.57
C GLU A 326 -11.23 3.85 28.41
N ASP A 327 -10.94 5.00 27.81
CA ASP A 327 -11.89 6.05 27.49
C ASP A 327 -11.54 6.65 26.14
N GLU A 328 -12.55 6.89 25.29
CA GLU A 328 -12.37 7.59 24.02
C GLU A 328 -11.78 9.00 24.16
N ALA A 329 -12.01 9.63 25.34
CA ALA A 329 -11.48 10.93 25.70
C ALA A 329 -10.08 10.87 26.31
N ALA A 330 -9.51 9.71 26.60
CA ALA A 330 -8.19 9.54 27.23
C ALA A 330 -7.04 9.89 26.26
N VAL A 331 -7.01 11.12 25.82
CA VAL A 331 -5.97 11.71 24.97
C VAL A 331 -4.96 12.40 25.89
N GLY A 332 -3.81 11.76 26.16
CA GLY A 332 -2.75 12.32 26.98
C GLY A 332 -1.98 11.25 27.76
N GLY A 333 -1.24 10.38 27.10
CA GLY A 333 -0.48 9.29 27.72
C GLY A 333 1.04 9.43 27.61
N ALA A 334 1.78 8.52 28.24
CA ALA A 334 3.24 8.47 28.17
C ALA A 334 3.76 8.33 26.73
N ALA A 335 4.92 8.89 26.46
CA ALA A 335 5.57 8.80 25.14
C ALA A 335 5.74 7.33 24.70
N GLY A 336 5.33 7.01 23.47
CA GLY A 336 5.47 5.69 22.88
C GLY A 336 4.32 4.70 23.11
N GLY A 337 3.32 5.04 23.93
CA GLY A 337 2.15 4.18 24.18
C GLY A 337 1.06 4.34 23.10
N SER A 338 -0.04 3.56 23.27
CA SER A 338 -1.17 3.53 22.35
C SER A 338 -1.80 4.92 22.11
N VAL A 339 -1.87 5.75 23.13
CA VAL A 339 -2.39 7.12 23.05
C VAL A 339 -1.52 7.99 22.13
N TRP A 340 -0.20 7.94 22.31
CA TRP A 340 0.74 8.66 21.46
C TRP A 340 0.62 8.22 19.98
N ALA A 341 0.55 6.91 19.73
CA ALA A 341 0.36 6.37 18.39
C ALA A 341 -0.96 6.87 17.76
N GLY A 342 -2.02 6.98 18.58
CA GLY A 342 -3.29 7.52 18.18
C GLY A 342 -3.26 8.99 17.80
N GLU A 343 -2.55 9.82 18.59
CA GLU A 343 -2.37 11.24 18.30
C GLU A 343 -1.59 11.46 17.00
N ALA A 344 -0.48 10.74 16.82
CA ALA A 344 0.33 10.81 15.61
C ALA A 344 -0.46 10.42 14.35
N TRP A 345 -1.25 9.35 14.43
CA TRP A 345 -2.10 8.89 13.33
C TRP A 345 -3.19 9.90 12.97
N ARG A 346 -3.86 10.47 13.98
CA ARG A 346 -4.90 11.47 13.83
C ARG A 346 -4.34 12.78 13.25
N ALA A 347 -3.16 13.21 13.72
CA ALA A 347 -2.48 14.39 13.20
C ALA A 347 -2.15 14.27 11.70
N ALA A 348 -1.91 13.04 11.22
CA ALA A 348 -1.76 12.75 9.79
C ALA A 348 -3.09 12.73 9.02
N GLY A 349 -4.24 12.98 9.69
CA GLY A 349 -5.58 13.02 9.10
C GLY A 349 -6.04 11.66 8.57
N ARG A 350 -5.56 10.55 9.11
CA ARG A 350 -5.92 9.20 8.67
C ARG A 350 -7.10 8.65 9.46
N ARG A 351 -7.80 7.68 8.85
CA ARG A 351 -8.95 7.01 9.48
C ARG A 351 -8.51 6.24 10.73
N GLN A 352 -9.22 6.49 11.84
CA GLN A 352 -8.98 5.88 13.13
C GLN A 352 -10.30 5.39 13.73
N ILE A 353 -10.26 4.22 14.34
CA ILE A 353 -11.35 3.61 15.08
C ILE A 353 -10.87 3.43 16.52
N VAL A 354 -11.65 3.87 17.48
CA VAL A 354 -11.36 3.72 18.90
C VAL A 354 -12.40 2.79 19.50
N ALA A 355 -11.95 1.75 20.20
CA ALA A 355 -12.77 0.86 21.00
C ALA A 355 -12.49 1.12 22.47
N ALA A 356 -13.50 1.53 23.22
CA ALA A 356 -13.39 1.68 24.66
C ALA A 356 -13.54 0.33 25.37
N VAL A 357 -12.68 0.04 26.35
CA VAL A 357 -12.75 -1.16 27.20
C VAL A 357 -12.37 -0.84 28.63
N ASP A 358 -13.00 -1.50 29.61
CA ASP A 358 -12.59 -1.45 31.00
C ASP A 358 -11.31 -2.30 31.21
N ARG A 359 -10.38 -1.81 31.99
CA ARG A 359 -9.14 -2.50 32.32
C ARG A 359 -9.28 -3.53 33.44
N GLY A 360 -10.32 -3.47 34.25
CA GLY A 360 -10.51 -4.35 35.41
C GLY A 360 -9.52 -4.13 36.56
N GLY A 361 -8.65 -3.10 36.50
CA GLY A 361 -7.66 -2.77 37.53
C GLY A 361 -6.44 -2.01 37.00
N PRO A 362 -5.52 -1.56 37.90
CA PRO A 362 -4.33 -0.83 37.48
C PRO A 362 -3.39 -1.76 36.66
N ALA A 363 -3.07 -1.36 35.42
CA ALA A 363 -2.09 -2.07 34.62
C ALA A 363 -0.72 -2.11 35.31
N PRO A 364 0.04 -3.23 35.24
CA PRO A 364 1.42 -3.25 35.67
C PRO A 364 2.19 -2.18 34.87
N ARG A 365 2.81 -1.23 35.59
CA ARG A 365 3.64 -0.20 34.97
C ARG A 365 5.03 -0.78 34.70
N PRO A 366 5.50 -0.81 33.44
CA PRO A 366 6.94 -0.92 33.23
C PRO A 366 7.61 0.29 33.91
N GLU A 367 8.66 0.08 34.65
CA GLU A 367 9.46 1.16 35.26
C GLU A 367 10.10 1.98 34.14
N VAL A 368 9.47 3.09 33.78
CA VAL A 368 9.97 4.02 32.76
C VAL A 368 10.56 5.23 33.45
N ALA A 369 11.87 5.36 33.40
CA ALA A 369 12.56 6.57 33.80
C ALA A 369 12.11 7.76 32.93
N ALA A 370 11.59 8.80 33.60
CA ALA A 370 11.16 10.02 32.94
C ALA A 370 12.36 10.76 32.33
N GLN A 371 12.41 10.90 31.01
CA GLN A 371 13.34 11.80 30.33
C GLN A 371 12.66 12.54 29.17
N GLY A 372 12.74 13.88 29.24
CA GLY A 372 12.85 14.84 28.15
C GLY A 372 11.72 14.95 27.11
N ASP A 373 11.37 16.19 26.86
CA ASP A 373 10.32 16.65 25.93
C ASP A 373 10.68 16.40 24.44
N HIS A 374 10.73 15.11 24.05
CA HIS A 374 10.87 14.72 22.63
C HIS A 374 9.51 14.49 21.93
N ARG A 375 8.39 14.72 22.64
CA ARG A 375 7.04 14.42 22.17
C ARG A 375 6.63 15.22 20.94
N ALA A 376 6.91 16.53 20.95
CA ALA A 376 6.49 17.42 19.86
C ALA A 376 7.25 17.14 18.55
N THR A 377 8.54 16.78 18.65
CA THR A 377 9.40 16.60 17.49
C THR A 377 9.10 15.27 16.77
N ALA A 378 8.92 14.18 17.50
CA ALA A 378 8.66 12.87 16.90
C ALA A 378 7.25 12.78 16.27
N ALA A 379 6.22 13.27 16.97
CA ALA A 379 4.86 13.34 16.43
C ALA A 379 4.78 14.25 15.20
N ALA A 380 5.48 15.40 15.22
CA ALA A 380 5.56 16.30 14.08
C ALA A 380 6.30 15.67 12.88
N MET A 381 7.40 14.95 13.11
CA MET A 381 8.12 14.25 12.05
C MET A 381 7.30 13.12 11.42
N LEU A 382 6.56 12.35 12.23
CA LEU A 382 5.69 11.30 11.74
C LEU A 382 4.49 11.88 10.99
N ALA A 383 3.87 12.94 11.49
CA ALA A 383 2.78 13.64 10.81
C ALA A 383 3.23 14.19 9.45
N ILE A 384 4.46 14.73 9.36
CA ILE A 384 5.06 15.19 8.11
C ILE A 384 5.26 14.01 7.15
N ARG A 385 5.78 12.88 7.61
CA ARG A 385 5.96 11.68 6.78
C ARG A 385 4.63 11.11 6.28
N LEU A 386 3.68 10.91 7.18
CA LEU A 386 2.36 10.36 6.85
C LEU A 386 1.51 11.33 6.01
N GLY A 387 1.72 12.64 6.16
CA GLY A 387 1.02 13.69 5.40
C GLY A 387 1.57 13.89 3.98
N ARG A 388 2.88 13.75 3.77
CA ARG A 388 3.52 13.95 2.45
C ARG A 388 3.04 12.96 1.38
N GLU A 389 2.57 11.78 1.78
CA GLU A 389 2.00 10.81 0.84
C GLU A 389 0.61 11.22 0.30
N ARG A 390 -0.06 12.22 0.89
CA ARG A 390 -1.39 12.66 0.47
C ARG A 390 -1.41 13.73 -0.62
N ASP A 391 -0.32 14.46 -0.81
CA ASP A 391 -0.30 15.58 -1.76
C ASP A 391 1.00 15.60 -2.57
N PRO A 392 1.05 14.86 -3.69
CA PRO A 392 2.17 14.93 -4.62
C PRO A 392 2.28 16.29 -5.32
N ALA A 393 1.32 17.21 -5.13
CA ALA A 393 1.31 18.54 -5.74
C ALA A 393 1.88 19.65 -4.83
N ARG A 394 2.20 19.36 -3.55
CA ARG A 394 2.91 20.33 -2.71
C ARG A 394 4.41 20.27 -2.97
N THR A 395 4.83 20.93 -4.00
CA THR A 395 6.21 21.40 -4.17
C THR A 395 6.59 22.32 -3.01
N LEU A 396 7.63 21.97 -2.29
CA LEU A 396 8.34 22.92 -1.42
C LEU A 396 9.00 24.03 -2.27
N PRO A 397 9.12 25.23 -1.72
CA PRO A 397 9.77 26.35 -2.39
C PRO A 397 11.24 26.08 -2.67
#